data_1fff114c40716bab67ec47bfa6b5081b
#
_entry.id   1fff114c40716bab67ec47bfa6b5081b
#
_cell.length_a   1.000
_cell.length_b   1.000
_cell.length_c   1.000
_cell.angle_alpha   90.00
_cell.angle_beta   90.00
_cell.angle_gamma   90.00
#
_symmetry.space_group_name_H-M   'P 1'
#
loop_
_entity.id
_entity.type
_entity.pdbx_description
1 polymer ?
#
loop_
_entity_poly.entity_id
_entity_poly.type
_entity_poly.pdbx_seq_one_letter_code
_entity_poly.pdbx_strand_id
1 'polypeptide(L)'
;MATTRETDSGRSLLSSSGGVTTPYEIMSDEPPCAAPEKRRLTPKQVTIHLLKANIGPGVLALPLHFAAVGSSVGCAALAVVAAQGIWGSWLLVSMQRRVESLRTCPARRLDFEDLGEIAFGRTGRTVVRGCVLVLQLGICSVQLALVGDNMQAEIPPLGRTEAVLLAWAAEVVLLCTLHDLAALAPLSGLGTAAMLVALTTVSAFAVMELAGLGPAAAGSTLEPLGDGGSGESLSLATLAGSTSALFYAFEGVACVLPVGNSLAPPHVPRYGFLLLRALGVVLAAFAVSATLTALAYPDIDEASSIAYLTRRYASTPHAAVVRAAVGVANILVAAACAASFPLQLTPAALIIEGGCGLRSLRACVAARVAAATGCCALVLLVPNLSALIDLVGSVATTALAALPCLIHAKLVLTRPSFRGDAPAGCVVTPPLPCDENAATEAAAAAVATTTSAPDRDDEPLPPLRASQWAALCFDAAVVLFCACVFVVGLYESLDEVGVG
;
A
#
# COMPACT_ATOMS: atom_id res chain seq x y z
N MET A 1 35.43 -24.11 60.40
CA MET A 1 36.75 -23.68 59.92
C MET A 1 36.47 -22.73 58.74
N ALA A 2 36.41 -21.49 59.03
CA ALA A 2 37.46 -20.48 59.02
C ALA A 2 37.67 -20.02 57.56
N THR A 3 37.19 -18.85 57.26
CA THR A 3 37.78 -17.47 57.18
C THR A 3 38.26 -17.19 55.74
N THR A 4 38.08 -16.09 55.12
CA THR A 4 38.04 -14.63 55.41
C THR A 4 37.63 -13.89 54.14
N ARG A 5 36.78 -12.94 54.10
CA ARG A 5 36.85 -11.48 53.99
C ARG A 5 38.12 -10.90 53.34
N GLU A 6 37.89 -10.08 52.29
CA GLU A 6 38.38 -8.69 52.25
C GLU A 6 37.80 -7.93 51.06
N THR A 7 37.21 -6.88 51.30
CA THR A 7 36.98 -5.53 50.89
C THR A 7 38.20 -4.89 50.20
N ASP A 8 38.00 -4.21 49.08
CA ASP A 8 38.50 -2.82 48.99
C ASP A 8 37.75 -1.97 47.98
N SER A 9 37.56 -0.75 48.41
CA SER A 9 36.90 0.36 47.74
C SER A 9 37.92 1.16 46.93
N GLY A 10 37.51 1.63 45.73
CA GLY A 10 38.30 2.57 44.95
C GLY A 10 37.40 3.48 44.14
N ARG A 11 36.95 4.58 44.73
CA ARG A 11 36.43 5.77 44.05
C ARG A 11 37.52 6.42 43.20
N SER A 12 37.22 6.75 41.96
CA SER A 12 37.81 7.95 41.37
C SER A 12 36.77 8.64 40.45
N LEU A 13 36.52 9.87 40.78
CA LEU A 13 35.77 10.90 40.11
C LEU A 13 36.59 11.48 38.93
N LEU A 14 35.84 12.13 38.00
CA LEU A 14 36.27 13.03 36.92
C LEU A 14 36.46 12.29 35.58
N SER A 15 35.76 12.65 34.52
CA SER A 15 35.51 14.02 34.01
C SER A 15 34.34 14.01 33.02
N SER A 16 33.53 15.03 33.07
CA SER A 16 32.56 15.43 32.05
C SER A 16 33.30 15.89 30.79
N SER A 17 33.12 15.19 29.68
CA SER A 17 33.32 15.77 28.35
C SER A 17 32.05 15.53 27.57
N GLY A 18 31.34 16.62 27.22
CA GLY A 18 30.16 16.60 26.40
C GLY A 18 30.54 16.14 24.99
N GLY A 19 30.34 14.87 24.74
CA GLY A 19 30.36 14.30 23.38
C GLY A 19 29.04 14.60 22.71
N VAL A 20 29.08 15.36 21.64
CA VAL A 20 27.97 15.51 20.70
C VAL A 20 27.71 14.15 20.10
N THR A 21 26.63 13.50 20.53
CA THR A 21 26.19 12.22 19.96
C THR A 21 25.73 12.45 18.53
N THR A 22 26.45 11.88 17.58
CA THR A 22 26.02 11.85 16.18
C THR A 22 24.69 11.10 16.04
N PRO A 23 23.80 11.51 15.11
CA PRO A 23 22.45 10.91 14.97
C PRO A 23 22.42 9.42 14.63
N TYR A 24 23.55 8.77 14.52
CA TYR A 24 23.70 7.36 14.14
C TYR A 24 23.84 6.37 15.31
N GLU A 25 24.06 6.82 16.53
CA GLU A 25 24.31 5.94 17.70
C GLU A 25 23.05 5.49 18.47
N ILE A 26 21.85 5.97 18.11
CA ILE A 26 20.60 5.68 18.88
C ILE A 26 19.90 4.38 18.41
N MET A 27 20.53 3.54 17.60
CA MET A 27 19.88 2.32 17.08
C MET A 27 20.45 0.98 17.56
N SER A 28 21.06 0.90 18.73
CA SER A 28 21.74 -0.33 19.18
C SER A 28 21.22 -1.00 20.47
N ASP A 29 20.02 -0.69 20.95
CA ASP A 29 19.46 -1.34 22.15
C ASP A 29 18.22 -2.22 21.87
N GLU A 30 18.37 -3.22 20.96
CA GLU A 30 17.55 -4.43 21.00
C GLU A 30 18.47 -5.65 21.00
N PRO A 31 18.32 -6.60 21.97
CA PRO A 31 19.09 -7.84 21.93
C PRO A 31 18.68 -8.63 20.69
N PRO A 32 19.61 -9.33 20.01
CA PRO A 32 19.29 -10.16 18.87
C PRO A 32 18.47 -11.38 19.34
N CYS A 33 17.17 -11.21 19.47
CA CYS A 33 16.27 -12.35 19.45
C CYS A 33 16.37 -12.91 18.05
N ALA A 34 16.89 -14.13 17.91
CA ALA A 34 17.02 -14.83 16.64
C ALA A 34 15.62 -14.96 16.02
N ALA A 35 15.25 -13.95 15.23
CA ALA A 35 14.03 -14.01 14.43
C ALA A 35 14.18 -15.20 13.47
N PRO A 36 13.18 -16.08 13.36
CA PRO A 36 13.24 -17.23 12.44
C PRO A 36 13.66 -16.71 11.08
N GLU A 37 14.65 -17.36 10.48
CA GLU A 37 15.23 -16.98 9.19
C GLU A 37 14.11 -16.85 8.15
N LYS A 38 13.72 -15.60 7.86
CA LYS A 38 12.58 -15.31 6.96
C LYS A 38 12.90 -15.94 5.61
N ARG A 39 12.09 -16.90 5.20
CA ARG A 39 12.22 -17.62 3.93
C ARG A 39 12.38 -16.62 2.78
N ARG A 40 13.54 -16.61 2.13
CA ARG A 40 13.85 -15.73 1.01
C ARG A 40 13.00 -16.08 -0.20
N LEU A 41 12.41 -15.07 -0.84
CA LEU A 41 11.51 -15.25 -1.97
C LEU A 41 12.29 -15.31 -3.30
N THR A 42 11.79 -16.11 -4.22
CA THR A 42 12.25 -16.14 -5.62
C THR A 42 11.67 -14.95 -6.40
N PRO A 43 12.27 -14.56 -7.56
CA PRO A 43 11.71 -13.50 -8.42
C PRO A 43 10.26 -13.74 -8.83
N LYS A 44 9.86 -14.98 -9.11
CA LYS A 44 8.46 -15.32 -9.45
C LYS A 44 7.52 -15.06 -8.28
N GLN A 45 7.90 -15.48 -7.07
CA GLN A 45 7.09 -15.22 -5.87
C GLN A 45 6.96 -13.73 -5.57
N VAL A 46 8.06 -12.97 -5.70
CA VAL A 46 8.04 -11.51 -5.54
C VAL A 46 7.10 -10.85 -6.56
N THR A 47 7.13 -11.26 -7.83
CA THR A 47 6.19 -10.73 -8.84
C THR A 47 4.74 -11.02 -8.46
N ILE A 48 4.45 -12.25 -7.99
CA ILE A 48 3.10 -12.61 -7.53
C ILE A 48 2.68 -11.75 -6.33
N HIS A 49 3.59 -11.52 -5.37
CA HIS A 49 3.28 -10.66 -4.22
C HIS A 49 3.04 -9.20 -4.62
N LEU A 50 3.79 -8.67 -5.59
CA LEU A 50 3.59 -7.32 -6.12
C LEU A 50 2.24 -7.20 -6.85
N LEU A 51 1.88 -8.18 -7.69
CA LEU A 51 0.58 -8.21 -8.35
C LEU A 51 -0.55 -8.26 -7.31
N LYS A 52 -0.43 -9.14 -6.32
CA LYS A 52 -1.40 -9.29 -5.26
C LYS A 52 -1.56 -8.03 -4.40
N ALA A 53 -0.46 -7.31 -4.12
CA ALA A 53 -0.49 -6.07 -3.34
C ALA A 53 -1.22 -4.93 -4.07
N ASN A 54 -1.35 -5.01 -5.39
CA ASN A 54 -2.00 -3.98 -6.22
C ASN A 54 -3.35 -4.43 -6.79
N ILE A 55 -3.63 -5.74 -6.93
CA ILE A 55 -4.93 -6.24 -7.41
C ILE A 55 -5.81 -6.52 -6.19
N GLY A 56 -6.37 -5.46 -5.66
CA GLY A 56 -7.32 -5.47 -4.56
C GLY A 56 -8.76 -5.19 -5.04
N PRO A 57 -9.71 -5.03 -4.11
CA PRO A 57 -11.11 -4.75 -4.42
C PRO A 57 -11.31 -3.42 -5.16
N GLY A 58 -10.37 -2.49 -5.07
CA GLY A 58 -10.42 -1.18 -5.74
C GLY A 58 -10.62 -1.27 -7.26
N VAL A 59 -10.15 -2.36 -7.91
CA VAL A 59 -10.36 -2.54 -9.35
C VAL A 59 -11.85 -2.66 -9.74
N LEU A 60 -12.70 -3.15 -8.85
CA LEU A 60 -14.13 -3.29 -9.09
C LEU A 60 -14.88 -1.95 -9.03
N ALA A 61 -14.29 -0.92 -8.45
CA ALA A 61 -14.83 0.43 -8.41
C ALA A 61 -14.44 1.27 -9.63
N LEU A 62 -13.36 0.94 -10.33
CA LEU A 62 -12.87 1.72 -11.46
C LEU A 62 -13.91 1.95 -12.57
N PRO A 63 -14.77 0.98 -12.95
CA PRO A 63 -15.78 1.21 -14.00
C PRO A 63 -16.74 2.35 -13.71
N LEU A 64 -17.17 2.53 -12.46
CA LEU A 64 -18.02 3.65 -12.04
C LEU A 64 -17.35 5.00 -12.35
N HIS A 65 -16.09 5.15 -11.94
CA HIS A 65 -15.33 6.38 -12.15
C HIS A 65 -15.01 6.62 -13.64
N PHE A 66 -14.78 5.56 -14.41
CA PHE A 66 -14.60 5.66 -15.87
C PHE A 66 -15.89 6.06 -16.59
N ALA A 67 -17.04 5.57 -16.13
CA ALA A 67 -18.33 6.00 -16.66
C ALA A 67 -18.62 7.47 -16.32
N ALA A 68 -18.26 7.93 -15.12
CA ALA A 68 -18.48 9.30 -14.67
C ALA A 68 -17.66 10.35 -15.42
N VAL A 69 -16.37 10.06 -15.75
CA VAL A 69 -15.48 11.02 -16.43
C VAL A 69 -15.32 10.76 -17.92
N GLY A 70 -15.86 9.66 -18.44
CA GLY A 70 -15.61 9.16 -19.77
C GLY A 70 -14.34 8.31 -19.87
N SER A 71 -14.37 7.25 -20.68
CA SER A 71 -13.31 6.25 -20.76
C SER A 71 -11.95 6.82 -21.19
N SER A 72 -11.91 7.81 -22.08
CA SER A 72 -10.67 8.47 -22.53
C SER A 72 -10.00 9.26 -21.40
N VAL A 73 -10.77 10.05 -20.67
CA VAL A 73 -10.29 10.82 -19.51
C VAL A 73 -9.89 9.88 -18.38
N GLY A 74 -10.70 8.83 -18.12
CA GLY A 74 -10.39 7.79 -17.13
C GLY A 74 -9.07 7.07 -17.43
N CYS A 75 -8.81 6.69 -18.68
CA CYS A 75 -7.53 6.11 -19.10
C CYS A 75 -6.36 7.07 -18.92
N ALA A 76 -6.53 8.36 -19.26
CA ALA A 76 -5.50 9.37 -19.08
C ALA A 76 -5.18 9.57 -17.58
N ALA A 77 -6.19 9.71 -16.74
CA ALA A 77 -6.04 9.83 -15.29
C ALA A 77 -5.37 8.59 -14.68
N LEU A 78 -5.80 7.38 -15.11
CA LEU A 78 -5.18 6.12 -14.70
C LEU A 78 -3.69 6.05 -15.08
N ALA A 79 -3.33 6.48 -16.28
CA ALA A 79 -1.94 6.53 -16.73
C ALA A 79 -1.11 7.50 -15.88
N VAL A 80 -1.66 8.66 -15.51
CA VAL A 80 -0.99 9.64 -14.63
C VAL A 80 -0.78 9.05 -13.24
N VAL A 81 -1.81 8.45 -12.63
CA VAL A 81 -1.72 7.82 -11.30
C VAL A 81 -0.71 6.67 -11.31
N ALA A 82 -0.75 5.82 -12.35
CA ALA A 82 0.21 4.72 -12.48
C ALA A 82 1.65 5.23 -12.65
N ALA A 83 1.86 6.28 -13.45
CA ALA A 83 3.18 6.90 -13.60
C ALA A 83 3.71 7.42 -12.27
N GLN A 84 2.86 8.05 -11.45
CA GLN A 84 3.23 8.52 -10.11
C GLN A 84 3.53 7.37 -9.15
N GLY A 85 2.70 6.31 -9.16
CA GLY A 85 2.94 5.11 -8.36
C GLY A 85 4.26 4.42 -8.72
N ILE A 86 4.58 4.33 -10.01
CA ILE A 86 5.86 3.82 -10.52
C ILE A 86 7.02 4.71 -10.06
N TRP A 87 6.89 6.03 -10.19
CA TRP A 87 7.89 7.01 -9.79
C TRP A 87 8.15 6.92 -8.28
N GLY A 88 7.12 6.99 -7.44
CA GLY A 88 7.24 6.89 -5.98
C GLY A 88 7.90 5.57 -5.55
N SER A 89 7.50 4.46 -6.16
CA SER A 89 8.09 3.14 -5.91
C SER A 89 9.57 3.09 -6.30
N TRP A 90 9.93 3.67 -7.45
CA TRP A 90 11.32 3.78 -7.91
C TRP A 90 12.15 4.66 -6.98
N LEU A 91 11.61 5.79 -6.52
CA LEU A 91 12.28 6.65 -5.54
C LEU A 91 12.58 5.90 -4.25
N LEU A 92 11.59 5.18 -3.69
CA LEU A 92 11.77 4.40 -2.45
C LEU A 92 12.90 3.37 -2.59
N VAL A 93 12.90 2.60 -3.68
CA VAL A 93 13.95 1.60 -3.94
C VAL A 93 15.31 2.25 -4.16
N SER A 94 15.36 3.37 -4.87
CA SER A 94 16.60 4.10 -5.16
C SER A 94 17.20 4.72 -3.89
N MET A 95 16.37 5.35 -3.07
CA MET A 95 16.79 5.91 -1.79
C MET A 95 17.28 4.82 -0.83
N GLN A 96 16.53 3.71 -0.71
CA GLN A 96 16.93 2.56 0.10
C GLN A 96 18.33 2.08 -0.31
N ARG A 97 18.54 1.80 -1.59
CA ARG A 97 19.84 1.32 -2.12
C ARG A 97 20.95 2.34 -1.84
N ARG A 98 20.67 3.62 -2.04
CA ARG A 98 21.67 4.67 -1.82
C ARG A 98 22.07 4.76 -0.35
N VAL A 99 21.12 4.74 0.58
CA VAL A 99 21.41 4.74 2.02
C VAL A 99 22.13 3.47 2.44
N GLU A 100 21.68 2.30 1.96
CA GLU A 100 22.34 1.01 2.27
C GLU A 100 23.77 0.96 1.77
N SER A 101 24.09 1.56 0.61
CA SER A 101 25.47 1.63 0.08
C SER A 101 26.40 2.52 0.89
N LEU A 102 25.87 3.42 1.69
CA LEU A 102 26.64 4.32 2.55
C LEU A 102 26.89 3.74 3.96
N ARG A 103 26.23 2.64 4.31
CA ARG A 103 26.38 1.97 5.61
C ARG A 103 27.51 0.94 5.58
N THR A 104 28.34 0.97 6.59
CA THR A 104 29.47 0.03 6.75
C THR A 104 29.00 -1.39 7.10
N CYS A 105 27.89 -1.53 7.81
CA CYS A 105 27.28 -2.82 8.18
C CYS A 105 25.74 -2.71 8.11
N PRO A 106 25.08 -3.27 7.11
CA PRO A 106 23.63 -3.28 7.06
C PRO A 106 23.08 -4.39 7.96
N ALA A 107 22.82 -4.10 9.23
CA ALA A 107 22.20 -5.05 10.15
C ALA A 107 20.75 -5.40 9.74
N ARG A 108 20.03 -4.47 9.11
CA ARG A 108 18.64 -4.61 8.66
C ARG A 108 18.42 -3.80 7.39
N ARG A 109 17.62 -4.29 6.44
CA ARG A 109 17.15 -3.48 5.32
C ARG A 109 16.17 -2.43 5.78
N LEU A 110 16.23 -1.27 5.12
CA LEU A 110 15.40 -0.12 5.45
C LEU A 110 13.97 -0.33 4.94
N ASP A 111 13.03 0.11 5.75
CA ASP A 111 11.62 0.23 5.39
C ASP A 111 11.25 1.69 5.09
N PHE A 112 10.01 1.93 4.67
CA PHE A 112 9.55 3.27 4.29
C PHE A 112 9.65 4.29 5.46
N GLU A 113 9.29 3.86 6.66
CA GLU A 113 9.39 4.70 7.87
C GLU A 113 10.82 5.06 8.23
N ASP A 114 11.79 4.16 7.98
CA ASP A 114 13.21 4.44 8.20
C ASP A 114 13.72 5.53 7.24
N LEU A 115 13.27 5.52 5.98
CA LEU A 115 13.58 6.58 5.02
C LEU A 115 12.99 7.93 5.46
N GLY A 116 11.76 7.92 5.99
CA GLY A 116 11.14 9.09 6.60
C GLY A 116 11.95 9.64 7.77
N GLU A 117 12.46 8.76 8.65
CA GLU A 117 13.31 9.15 9.78
C GLU A 117 14.65 9.72 9.33
N ILE A 118 15.28 9.14 8.33
CA ILE A 118 16.54 9.65 7.77
C ILE A 118 16.38 11.05 7.16
N ALA A 119 15.23 11.35 6.55
CA ALA A 119 14.96 12.64 5.91
C ALA A 119 14.52 13.73 6.91
N PHE A 120 13.63 13.40 7.85
CA PHE A 120 12.94 14.37 8.71
C PHE A 120 13.04 14.03 10.21
N GLY A 121 13.90 13.09 10.61
CA GLY A 121 14.04 12.64 11.98
C GLY A 121 12.79 11.91 12.50
N ARG A 122 12.58 11.90 13.80
CA ARG A 122 11.44 11.22 14.46
C ARG A 122 10.08 11.67 13.91
N THR A 123 9.94 12.93 13.54
CA THR A 123 8.71 13.47 12.94
C THR A 123 8.41 12.78 11.61
N GLY A 124 9.42 12.61 10.74
CA GLY A 124 9.25 11.89 9.47
C GLY A 124 8.78 10.45 9.67
N ARG A 125 9.36 9.73 10.62
CA ARG A 125 8.92 8.38 10.99
C ARG A 125 7.47 8.36 11.46
N THR A 126 7.09 9.29 12.33
CA THR A 126 5.73 9.38 12.86
C THR A 126 4.71 9.70 11.76
N VAL A 127 5.03 10.62 10.84
CA VAL A 127 4.16 10.97 9.71
C VAL A 127 3.97 9.78 8.80
N VAL A 128 5.04 9.10 8.38
CA VAL A 128 4.94 7.89 7.52
C VAL A 128 4.10 6.81 8.20
N ARG A 129 4.35 6.52 9.50
CA ARG A 129 3.55 5.57 10.27
C ARG A 129 2.08 5.97 10.34
N GLY A 130 1.79 7.24 10.60
CA GLY A 130 0.43 7.76 10.67
C GLY A 130 -0.30 7.60 9.33
N CYS A 131 0.34 7.95 8.22
CA CYS A 131 -0.24 7.77 6.89
C CYS A 131 -0.49 6.28 6.56
N VAL A 132 0.45 5.39 6.86
CA VAL A 132 0.26 3.95 6.66
C VAL A 132 -0.87 3.42 7.54
N LEU A 133 -0.94 3.84 8.80
CA LEU A 133 -2.01 3.43 9.72
C LEU A 133 -3.39 3.83 9.18
N VAL A 134 -3.58 5.11 8.83
CA VAL A 134 -4.86 5.61 8.33
C VAL A 134 -5.24 4.93 7.01
N LEU A 135 -4.27 4.76 6.10
CA LEU A 135 -4.48 4.07 4.84
C LEU A 135 -4.95 2.63 5.05
N GLN A 136 -4.28 1.86 5.91
CA GLN A 136 -4.63 0.45 6.14
C GLN A 136 -5.98 0.28 6.82
N LEU A 137 -6.33 1.14 7.78
CA LEU A 137 -7.67 1.15 8.38
C LEU A 137 -8.74 1.55 7.35
N GLY A 138 -8.43 2.51 6.48
CA GLY A 138 -9.31 2.90 5.37
C GLY A 138 -9.56 1.73 4.40
N ILE A 139 -8.51 1.04 3.96
CA ILE A 139 -8.61 -0.14 3.10
C ILE A 139 -9.47 -1.24 3.75
N CYS A 140 -9.23 -1.52 5.02
CA CYS A 140 -10.05 -2.47 5.79
C CYS A 140 -11.53 -2.05 5.84
N SER A 141 -11.79 -0.75 5.98
CA SER A 141 -13.17 -0.22 5.97
C SER A 141 -13.82 -0.41 4.60
N VAL A 142 -13.13 -0.11 3.50
CA VAL A 142 -13.64 -0.35 2.14
C VAL A 142 -13.90 -1.84 1.90
N GLN A 143 -13.00 -2.73 2.33
CA GLN A 143 -13.22 -4.17 2.21
C GLN A 143 -14.47 -4.63 2.96
N LEU A 144 -14.67 -4.14 4.17
CA LEU A 144 -15.84 -4.47 4.98
C LEU A 144 -17.13 -3.93 4.35
N ALA A 145 -17.13 -2.71 3.82
CA ALA A 145 -18.25 -2.12 3.09
C ALA A 145 -18.58 -2.94 1.84
N LEU A 146 -17.55 -3.29 1.05
CA LEU A 146 -17.72 -4.10 -0.16
C LEU A 146 -18.32 -5.48 0.13
N VAL A 147 -17.88 -6.15 1.21
CA VAL A 147 -18.47 -7.42 1.65
C VAL A 147 -19.95 -7.22 2.00
N GLY A 148 -20.27 -6.15 2.72
CA GLY A 148 -21.67 -5.81 3.07
C GLY A 148 -22.54 -5.57 1.84
N ASP A 149 -22.07 -4.75 0.89
CA ASP A 149 -22.80 -4.43 -0.34
C ASP A 149 -22.98 -5.67 -1.24
N ASN A 150 -21.93 -6.50 -1.35
CA ASN A 150 -22.01 -7.75 -2.10
C ASN A 150 -22.97 -8.77 -1.47
N MET A 151 -22.98 -8.89 -0.13
CA MET A 151 -23.94 -9.72 0.59
C MET A 151 -25.39 -9.23 0.39
N GLN A 152 -25.61 -7.91 0.47
CA GLN A 152 -26.92 -7.32 0.22
C GLN A 152 -27.41 -7.58 -1.21
N ALA A 153 -26.50 -7.55 -2.21
CA ALA A 153 -26.87 -7.84 -3.60
C ALA A 153 -27.33 -9.29 -3.80
N GLU A 154 -26.76 -10.25 -3.06
CA GLU A 154 -27.17 -11.68 -3.10
C GLU A 154 -28.40 -11.98 -2.27
N ILE A 155 -28.59 -11.27 -1.17
CA ILE A 155 -29.64 -11.52 -0.19
C ILE A 155 -30.49 -10.25 -0.05
N PRO A 156 -31.37 -9.92 -1.01
CA PRO A 156 -32.14 -8.66 -1.01
C PRO A 156 -32.94 -8.34 0.26
N PRO A 157 -33.45 -9.34 1.04
CA PRO A 157 -34.10 -9.06 2.31
C PRO A 157 -33.18 -8.53 3.41
N LEU A 158 -31.85 -8.71 3.25
CA LEU A 158 -30.86 -8.27 4.21
C LEU A 158 -30.59 -6.78 4.03
N GLY A 159 -30.76 -5.98 5.09
CA GLY A 159 -30.39 -4.59 5.10
C GLY A 159 -28.86 -4.40 5.04
N ARG A 160 -28.39 -3.27 4.47
CA ARG A 160 -26.95 -2.97 4.38
C ARG A 160 -26.27 -3.00 5.74
N THR A 161 -26.87 -2.37 6.74
CA THR A 161 -26.34 -2.35 8.12
C THR A 161 -26.18 -3.76 8.68
N GLU A 162 -27.16 -4.62 8.47
CA GLU A 162 -27.13 -6.02 8.93
C GLU A 162 -26.04 -6.81 8.22
N ALA A 163 -25.89 -6.60 6.90
CA ALA A 163 -24.84 -7.24 6.10
C ALA A 163 -23.43 -6.83 6.57
N VAL A 164 -23.21 -5.53 6.82
CA VAL A 164 -21.93 -5.00 7.34
C VAL A 164 -21.63 -5.56 8.74
N LEU A 165 -22.65 -5.63 9.63
CA LEU A 165 -22.47 -6.19 10.97
C LEU A 165 -22.17 -7.70 10.94
N LEU A 166 -22.78 -8.45 10.03
CA LEU A 166 -22.46 -9.87 9.82
C LEU A 166 -21.04 -10.06 9.28
N ALA A 167 -20.63 -9.23 8.32
CA ALA A 167 -19.26 -9.23 7.80
C ALA A 167 -18.25 -8.91 8.92
N TRP A 168 -18.49 -7.86 9.71
CA TRP A 168 -17.68 -7.51 10.86
C TRP A 168 -17.58 -8.66 11.89
N ALA A 169 -18.70 -9.33 12.21
CA ALA A 169 -18.70 -10.45 13.13
C ALA A 169 -17.85 -11.61 12.61
N ALA A 170 -17.91 -11.91 11.32
CA ALA A 170 -17.05 -12.91 10.69
C ALA A 170 -15.56 -12.51 10.80
N GLU A 171 -15.20 -11.25 10.56
CA GLU A 171 -13.83 -10.75 10.71
C GLU A 171 -13.34 -10.86 12.15
N VAL A 172 -14.16 -10.51 13.12
CA VAL A 172 -13.82 -10.69 14.56
C VAL A 172 -13.52 -12.15 14.87
N VAL A 173 -14.31 -13.11 14.35
CA VAL A 173 -14.04 -14.54 14.52
C VAL A 173 -12.70 -14.91 13.87
N LEU A 174 -12.41 -14.43 12.66
CA LEU A 174 -11.13 -14.67 11.99
C LEU A 174 -9.95 -14.09 12.78
N LEU A 175 -10.07 -12.88 13.29
CA LEU A 175 -9.01 -12.23 14.10
C LEU A 175 -8.79 -12.93 15.44
N CYS A 176 -9.83 -13.52 16.02
CA CYS A 176 -9.73 -14.30 17.27
C CYS A 176 -9.16 -15.71 17.08
N THR A 177 -9.30 -16.28 15.87
CA THR A 177 -8.90 -17.67 15.58
C THR A 177 -7.56 -17.75 14.84
N LEU A 178 -7.28 -16.84 13.94
CA LEU A 178 -6.11 -16.84 13.08
C LEU A 178 -5.10 -15.76 13.55
N HIS A 179 -4.27 -16.13 14.52
CA HIS A 179 -3.27 -15.21 15.09
C HIS A 179 -1.96 -15.19 14.30
N ASP A 180 -1.70 -16.24 13.51
CA ASP A 180 -0.43 -16.42 12.81
C ASP A 180 -0.56 -16.03 11.34
N LEU A 181 0.32 -15.12 10.90
CA LEU A 181 0.46 -14.69 9.50
C LEU A 181 0.74 -15.86 8.56
N ALA A 182 1.41 -16.92 9.03
CA ALA A 182 1.68 -18.10 8.24
C ALA A 182 0.41 -18.89 7.90
N ALA A 183 -0.57 -18.91 8.82
CA ALA A 183 -1.87 -19.52 8.60
C ALA A 183 -2.74 -18.73 7.61
N LEU A 184 -2.52 -17.41 7.49
CA LEU A 184 -3.24 -16.53 6.56
C LEU A 184 -2.71 -16.60 5.12
N ALA A 185 -1.46 -17.04 4.91
CA ALA A 185 -0.83 -17.05 3.59
C ALA A 185 -1.59 -17.84 2.52
N PRO A 186 -2.06 -19.10 2.75
CA PRO A 186 -2.83 -19.84 1.77
C PRO A 186 -4.20 -19.21 1.50
N LEU A 187 -4.87 -18.70 2.55
CA LEU A 187 -6.15 -18.00 2.45
C LEU A 187 -6.04 -16.75 1.56
N SER A 188 -4.97 -16.00 1.73
CA SER A 188 -4.66 -14.84 0.92
C SER A 188 -4.38 -15.19 -0.56
N GLY A 189 -3.77 -16.34 -0.85
CA GLY A 189 -3.59 -16.84 -2.22
C GLY A 189 -4.92 -17.17 -2.90
N LEU A 190 -5.81 -17.82 -2.16
CA LEU A 190 -7.17 -18.13 -2.61
C LEU A 190 -7.97 -16.84 -2.88
N GLY A 191 -7.86 -15.84 -1.99
CA GLY A 191 -8.49 -14.53 -2.18
C GLY A 191 -8.05 -13.85 -3.48
N THR A 192 -6.75 -13.87 -3.81
CA THR A 192 -6.27 -13.30 -5.07
C THR A 192 -6.82 -14.04 -6.29
N ALA A 193 -6.88 -15.38 -6.23
CA ALA A 193 -7.45 -16.17 -7.32
C ALA A 193 -8.95 -15.85 -7.50
N ALA A 194 -9.70 -15.72 -6.41
CA ALA A 194 -11.11 -15.35 -6.44
C ALA A 194 -11.33 -13.95 -7.03
N MET A 195 -10.48 -12.97 -6.69
CA MET A 195 -10.53 -11.62 -7.27
C MET A 195 -10.26 -11.63 -8.78
N LEU A 196 -9.28 -12.43 -9.23
CA LEU A 196 -9.01 -12.58 -10.67
C LEU A 196 -10.17 -13.23 -11.41
N VAL A 197 -10.83 -14.23 -10.80
CA VAL A 197 -12.05 -14.84 -11.37
C VAL A 197 -13.15 -13.79 -11.50
N ALA A 198 -13.39 -13.00 -10.46
CA ALA A 198 -14.40 -11.94 -10.51
C ALA A 198 -14.10 -10.90 -11.59
N LEU A 199 -12.86 -10.39 -11.65
CA LEU A 199 -12.43 -9.43 -12.66
C LEU A 199 -12.61 -9.98 -14.08
N THR A 200 -12.24 -11.25 -14.28
CA THR A 200 -12.44 -11.93 -15.57
C THR A 200 -13.93 -12.07 -15.91
N THR A 201 -14.76 -12.40 -14.91
CA THR A 201 -16.21 -12.52 -15.08
C THR A 201 -16.82 -11.18 -15.50
N VAL A 202 -16.52 -10.09 -14.78
CA VAL A 202 -17.01 -8.74 -15.11
C VAL A 202 -16.58 -8.35 -16.51
N SER A 203 -15.30 -8.53 -16.86
CA SER A 203 -14.77 -8.21 -18.20
C SER A 203 -15.39 -9.08 -19.29
N ALA A 204 -15.64 -10.36 -19.05
CA ALA A 204 -16.28 -11.26 -20.00
C ALA A 204 -17.74 -10.84 -20.30
N PHE A 205 -18.49 -10.49 -19.26
CA PHE A 205 -19.86 -9.98 -19.46
C PHE A 205 -19.88 -8.64 -20.18
N ALA A 206 -18.92 -7.76 -19.88
CA ALA A 206 -18.77 -6.50 -20.62
C ALA A 206 -18.50 -6.74 -22.12
N VAL A 207 -17.61 -7.67 -22.45
CA VAL A 207 -17.34 -8.05 -23.85
C VAL A 207 -18.59 -8.66 -24.52
N MET A 208 -19.33 -9.53 -23.83
CA MET A 208 -20.56 -10.11 -24.35
C MET A 208 -21.63 -9.04 -24.63
N GLU A 209 -21.79 -8.07 -23.74
CA GLU A 209 -22.73 -6.96 -23.91
C GLU A 209 -22.34 -6.10 -25.11
N LEU A 210 -21.07 -5.71 -25.24
CA LEU A 210 -20.55 -4.93 -26.37
C LEU A 210 -20.64 -5.69 -27.71
N ALA A 211 -20.57 -7.02 -27.71
CA ALA A 211 -20.73 -7.86 -28.86
C ALA A 211 -22.21 -8.10 -29.24
N GLY A 212 -23.18 -7.54 -28.52
CA GLY A 212 -24.61 -7.78 -28.73
C GLY A 212 -25.06 -9.20 -28.36
N LEU A 213 -24.25 -9.95 -27.64
CA LEU A 213 -24.52 -11.31 -27.16
C LEU A 213 -24.98 -11.32 -25.69
N GLY A 214 -25.03 -10.15 -25.08
CA GLY A 214 -25.44 -10.00 -23.68
C GLY A 214 -26.92 -10.27 -23.47
N PRO A 215 -27.32 -10.71 -22.27
CA PRO A 215 -28.73 -11.00 -21.96
C PRO A 215 -29.63 -9.76 -22.02
N ALA A 216 -29.08 -8.56 -21.94
CA ALA A 216 -29.78 -7.29 -22.06
C ALA A 216 -29.98 -6.86 -23.52
N ALA A 217 -29.16 -7.35 -24.45
CA ALA A 217 -29.24 -7.02 -25.88
C ALA A 217 -30.55 -7.49 -26.54
N ALA A 218 -31.27 -8.43 -25.96
CA ALA A 218 -32.53 -8.94 -26.47
C ALA A 218 -33.71 -7.93 -26.41
N GLY A 219 -33.51 -6.74 -25.86
CA GLY A 219 -34.56 -5.74 -25.68
C GLY A 219 -34.17 -4.27 -25.85
N SER A 220 -32.91 -3.95 -26.08
CA SER A 220 -32.43 -2.58 -26.23
C SER A 220 -31.78 -2.36 -27.60
N THR A 221 -32.29 -1.42 -28.36
CA THR A 221 -31.55 -0.79 -29.47
C THR A 221 -30.32 -0.11 -28.84
N LEU A 222 -29.14 -0.67 -29.10
CA LEU A 222 -27.87 -0.04 -28.78
C LEU A 222 -27.86 1.35 -29.45
N GLU A 223 -27.97 2.40 -28.65
CA GLU A 223 -27.59 3.72 -29.14
C GLU A 223 -26.11 3.66 -29.59
N PRO A 224 -25.75 4.34 -30.69
CA PRO A 224 -24.36 4.30 -31.16
C PRO A 224 -23.44 4.77 -30.04
N LEU A 225 -22.29 4.10 -29.87
CA LEU A 225 -21.22 4.46 -28.95
C LEU A 225 -20.91 5.98 -29.02
N GLY A 226 -21.71 6.78 -28.35
CA GLY A 226 -21.33 8.12 -27.95
C GLY A 226 -20.25 7.99 -26.87
N ASP A 227 -19.24 8.82 -26.97
CA ASP A 227 -18.27 9.01 -25.87
C ASP A 227 -19.12 9.25 -24.60
N GLY A 228 -19.27 8.23 -23.75
CA GLY A 228 -20.31 8.11 -22.71
C GLY A 228 -20.17 9.10 -21.54
N GLY A 229 -19.81 10.31 -21.84
CA GLY A 229 -20.01 11.44 -20.94
C GLY A 229 -21.47 11.87 -21.03
N SER A 230 -22.26 11.67 -19.97
CA SER A 230 -23.44 12.47 -19.74
C SER A 230 -23.08 13.90 -20.10
N GLY A 231 -23.86 14.57 -20.94
CA GLY A 231 -23.54 15.90 -21.47
C GLY A 231 -23.42 17.02 -20.39
N GLU A 232 -23.20 16.64 -19.15
CA GLU A 232 -22.74 17.47 -18.05
C GLU A 232 -21.26 17.77 -18.22
N SER A 233 -20.94 19.05 -18.21
CA SER A 233 -19.56 19.53 -18.24
C SER A 233 -18.75 18.82 -17.14
N LEU A 234 -17.65 18.14 -17.54
CA LEU A 234 -16.73 17.48 -16.61
C LEU A 234 -16.35 18.44 -15.48
N SER A 235 -16.86 18.19 -14.27
CA SER A 235 -16.55 19.03 -13.12
C SER A 235 -15.15 18.69 -12.57
N LEU A 236 -14.48 19.69 -12.02
CA LEU A 236 -13.19 19.48 -11.34
C LEU A 236 -13.34 18.50 -10.17
N ALA A 237 -14.47 18.56 -9.51
CA ALA A 237 -14.87 17.71 -8.41
C ALA A 237 -14.97 16.23 -8.82
N THR A 238 -15.76 15.93 -9.86
CA THR A 238 -15.89 14.57 -10.41
C THR A 238 -14.52 14.00 -10.84
N LEU A 239 -13.66 14.85 -11.45
CA LEU A 239 -12.32 14.43 -11.85
C LEU A 239 -11.43 14.14 -10.64
N ALA A 240 -11.51 14.94 -9.57
CA ALA A 240 -10.72 14.75 -8.36
C ALA A 240 -11.17 13.50 -7.58
N GLY A 241 -12.47 13.29 -7.38
CA GLY A 241 -13.02 12.09 -6.77
C GLY A 241 -12.61 10.83 -7.54
N SER A 242 -12.84 10.82 -8.87
CA SER A 242 -12.40 9.71 -9.72
C SER A 242 -10.89 9.47 -9.63
N THR A 243 -10.07 10.54 -9.58
CA THR A 243 -8.62 10.40 -9.41
C THR A 243 -8.26 9.81 -8.04
N SER A 244 -8.97 10.19 -6.98
CA SER A 244 -8.80 9.61 -5.63
C SER A 244 -9.07 8.11 -5.64
N ALA A 245 -10.14 7.66 -6.27
CA ALA A 245 -10.45 6.24 -6.41
C ALA A 245 -9.36 5.48 -7.21
N LEU A 246 -8.77 6.11 -8.23
CA LEU A 246 -7.63 5.54 -8.95
C LEU A 246 -6.41 5.37 -8.04
N PHE A 247 -6.11 6.33 -7.16
CA PHE A 247 -5.06 6.18 -6.15
C PHE A 247 -5.35 5.06 -5.17
N TYR A 248 -6.60 4.93 -4.73
CA TYR A 248 -7.00 3.79 -3.90
C TYR A 248 -6.75 2.45 -4.60
N ALA A 249 -7.04 2.35 -5.88
CA ALA A 249 -6.82 1.11 -6.64
C ALA A 249 -5.33 0.74 -6.76
N PHE A 250 -4.40 1.72 -6.72
CA PHE A 250 -2.95 1.53 -6.75
C PHE A 250 -2.29 1.52 -5.36
N GLU A 251 -2.95 0.98 -4.35
CA GLU A 251 -2.53 1.01 -2.93
C GLU A 251 -1.21 0.28 -2.61
N GLY A 252 -0.64 -0.46 -3.55
CA GLY A 252 0.49 -1.37 -3.33
C GLY A 252 1.85 -0.73 -3.03
N VAL A 253 1.99 0.60 -3.10
CA VAL A 253 3.30 1.29 -2.89
C VAL A 253 3.86 1.04 -1.49
N ALA A 254 3.01 0.94 -0.46
CA ALA A 254 3.44 0.62 0.91
C ALA A 254 4.13 -0.76 1.02
N CYS A 255 3.78 -1.69 0.14
CA CYS A 255 4.34 -3.05 0.10
C CYS A 255 5.66 -3.15 -0.69
N VAL A 256 6.07 -2.11 -1.42
CA VAL A 256 7.24 -2.14 -2.31
C VAL A 256 8.52 -2.51 -1.56
N LEU A 257 8.86 -1.80 -0.49
CA LEU A 257 10.08 -2.09 0.28
C LEU A 257 9.99 -3.42 1.05
N PRO A 258 8.91 -3.76 1.78
CA PRO A 258 8.79 -5.05 2.47
C PRO A 258 8.91 -6.25 1.53
N VAL A 259 8.29 -6.20 0.34
CA VAL A 259 8.39 -7.25 -0.67
C VAL A 259 9.81 -7.32 -1.25
N GLY A 260 10.43 -6.17 -1.56
CA GLY A 260 11.82 -6.09 -2.02
C GLY A 260 12.81 -6.64 -1.01
N ASN A 261 12.57 -6.38 0.28
CA ASN A 261 13.40 -6.88 1.39
C ASN A 261 13.33 -8.41 1.57
N SER A 262 12.25 -9.02 1.10
CA SER A 262 12.07 -10.49 1.13
C SER A 262 12.77 -11.22 -0.02
N LEU A 263 13.25 -10.51 -1.05
CA LEU A 263 13.90 -11.11 -2.23
C LEU A 263 15.26 -11.71 -1.87
N ALA A 264 15.56 -12.87 -2.45
CA ALA A 264 16.85 -13.52 -2.26
C ALA A 264 18.01 -12.64 -2.79
N PRO A 265 19.16 -12.56 -2.08
CA PRO A 265 20.24 -11.61 -2.35
C PRO A 265 20.73 -11.59 -3.81
N PRO A 266 20.91 -12.72 -4.52
CA PRO A 266 21.38 -12.71 -5.91
C PRO A 266 20.45 -11.98 -6.89
N HIS A 267 19.18 -11.81 -6.52
CA HIS A 267 18.16 -11.24 -7.39
C HIS A 267 17.82 -9.78 -7.07
N VAL A 268 18.33 -9.23 -5.98
CA VAL A 268 18.09 -7.85 -5.55
C VAL A 268 18.38 -6.80 -6.63
N PRO A 269 19.45 -6.91 -7.43
CA PRO A 269 19.70 -5.95 -8.52
C PRO A 269 18.57 -5.90 -9.56
N ARG A 270 17.82 -7.00 -9.74
CA ARG A 270 16.70 -7.10 -10.70
C ARG A 270 15.36 -6.60 -10.13
N TYR A 271 15.31 -6.23 -8.85
CA TYR A 271 14.04 -5.89 -8.20
C TYR A 271 13.31 -4.72 -8.88
N GLY A 272 14.01 -3.67 -9.31
CA GLY A 272 13.38 -2.55 -10.02
C GLY A 272 12.69 -2.97 -11.34
N PHE A 273 13.29 -3.91 -12.08
CA PHE A 273 12.67 -4.47 -13.30
C PHE A 273 11.42 -5.31 -12.98
N LEU A 274 11.48 -6.15 -11.93
CA LEU A 274 10.34 -6.95 -11.48
C LEU A 274 9.17 -6.06 -11.06
N LEU A 275 9.46 -5.00 -10.33
CA LEU A 275 8.49 -4.00 -9.89
C LEU A 275 7.82 -3.30 -11.08
N LEU A 276 8.60 -2.75 -12.01
CA LEU A 276 8.09 -2.08 -13.21
C LEU A 276 7.20 -3.01 -14.04
N ARG A 277 7.64 -4.26 -14.23
CA ARG A 277 6.86 -5.27 -14.95
C ARG A 277 5.54 -5.57 -14.24
N ALA A 278 5.55 -5.75 -12.92
CA ALA A 278 4.34 -6.03 -12.15
C ALA A 278 3.35 -4.87 -12.22
N LEU A 279 3.79 -3.63 -12.01
CA LEU A 279 2.95 -2.44 -12.09
C LEU A 279 2.41 -2.20 -13.51
N GLY A 280 3.20 -2.50 -14.54
CA GLY A 280 2.74 -2.44 -15.94
C GLY A 280 1.62 -3.43 -16.24
N VAL A 281 1.70 -4.66 -15.71
CA VAL A 281 0.62 -5.66 -15.84
C VAL A 281 -0.65 -5.20 -15.10
N VAL A 282 -0.50 -4.64 -13.90
CA VAL A 282 -1.64 -4.09 -13.13
C VAL A 282 -2.30 -2.96 -13.90
N LEU A 283 -1.53 -2.00 -14.41
CA LEU A 283 -2.03 -0.89 -15.23
C LEU A 283 -2.84 -1.39 -16.43
N ALA A 284 -2.28 -2.34 -17.19
CA ALA A 284 -2.98 -2.90 -18.35
C ALA A 284 -4.28 -3.61 -17.96
N ALA A 285 -4.27 -4.41 -16.91
CA ALA A 285 -5.46 -5.11 -16.41
C ALA A 285 -6.56 -4.13 -15.97
N PHE A 286 -6.19 -3.07 -15.23
CA PHE A 286 -7.12 -2.05 -14.76
C PHE A 286 -7.70 -1.24 -15.93
N ALA A 287 -6.85 -0.77 -16.85
CA ALA A 287 -7.29 -0.01 -18.02
C ALA A 287 -8.28 -0.82 -18.88
N VAL A 288 -7.95 -2.07 -19.17
CA VAL A 288 -8.80 -2.94 -20.00
C VAL A 288 -10.13 -3.22 -19.30
N SER A 289 -10.09 -3.66 -18.04
CA SER A 289 -11.32 -4.02 -17.31
C SER A 289 -12.22 -2.80 -17.07
N ALA A 290 -11.67 -1.67 -16.63
CA ALA A 290 -12.46 -0.47 -16.39
C ALA A 290 -13.08 0.09 -17.67
N THR A 291 -12.30 0.16 -18.76
CA THR A 291 -12.79 0.66 -20.05
C THR A 291 -13.88 -0.24 -20.62
N LEU A 292 -13.66 -1.55 -20.66
CA LEU A 292 -14.67 -2.49 -21.21
C LEU A 292 -15.97 -2.41 -20.42
N THR A 293 -15.86 -2.36 -19.09
CA THR A 293 -17.05 -2.36 -18.23
C THR A 293 -17.79 -1.02 -18.30
N ALA A 294 -17.09 0.13 -18.30
CA ALA A 294 -17.72 1.44 -18.42
C ALA A 294 -18.39 1.64 -19.79
N LEU A 295 -17.81 1.11 -20.88
CA LEU A 295 -18.41 1.16 -22.22
C LEU A 295 -19.63 0.23 -22.35
N ALA A 296 -19.59 -0.94 -21.70
CA ALA A 296 -20.68 -1.89 -21.72
C ALA A 296 -21.87 -1.46 -20.83
N TYR A 297 -21.57 -0.75 -19.75
CA TYR A 297 -22.53 -0.34 -18.74
C TYR A 297 -22.35 1.14 -18.38
N PRO A 298 -22.73 2.07 -19.28
CA PRO A 298 -22.57 3.50 -19.01
C PRO A 298 -23.49 4.01 -17.89
N ASP A 299 -24.49 3.24 -17.52
CA ASP A 299 -25.45 3.47 -16.43
C ASP A 299 -25.02 2.88 -15.08
N ILE A 300 -23.75 2.43 -14.96
CA ILE A 300 -23.22 1.89 -13.70
C ILE A 300 -23.24 2.97 -12.61
N ASP A 301 -23.94 2.69 -11.52
CA ASP A 301 -24.17 3.61 -10.38
C ASP A 301 -23.61 3.05 -9.05
N GLU A 302 -23.00 1.87 -9.09
CA GLU A 302 -22.46 1.20 -7.92
C GLU A 302 -20.93 1.08 -7.97
N ALA A 303 -20.28 1.35 -6.84
CA ALA A 303 -18.83 1.20 -6.71
C ALA A 303 -18.36 -0.27 -6.77
N SER A 304 -19.25 -1.25 -6.55
CA SER A 304 -18.97 -2.66 -6.80
C SER A 304 -19.55 -3.11 -8.14
N SER A 305 -18.73 -3.14 -9.20
CA SER A 305 -19.19 -3.58 -10.53
C SER A 305 -19.77 -4.99 -10.54
N ILE A 306 -19.32 -5.89 -9.63
CA ILE A 306 -19.91 -7.22 -9.53
C ILE A 306 -21.27 -7.20 -8.82
N ALA A 307 -21.46 -6.34 -7.81
CA ALA A 307 -22.76 -6.16 -7.16
C ALA A 307 -23.77 -5.54 -8.13
N TYR A 308 -23.35 -4.54 -8.92
CA TYR A 308 -24.15 -3.98 -10.00
C TYR A 308 -24.63 -5.06 -10.99
N LEU A 309 -23.73 -5.91 -11.49
CA LEU A 309 -24.10 -7.01 -12.39
C LEU A 309 -25.05 -8.01 -11.71
N THR A 310 -24.84 -8.32 -10.43
CA THR A 310 -25.74 -9.20 -9.67
C THR A 310 -27.17 -8.65 -9.66
N ARG A 311 -27.36 -7.37 -9.37
CA ARG A 311 -28.68 -6.71 -9.38
C ARG A 311 -29.26 -6.60 -10.79
N ARG A 312 -28.44 -6.18 -11.76
CA ARG A 312 -28.86 -6.03 -13.17
C ARG A 312 -29.43 -7.32 -13.73
N TYR A 313 -28.81 -8.46 -13.46
CA TYR A 313 -29.24 -9.76 -13.96
C TYR A 313 -30.21 -10.52 -13.07
N ALA A 314 -30.53 -10.00 -11.88
CA ALA A 314 -31.46 -10.65 -10.93
C ALA A 314 -32.85 -10.91 -11.55
N SER A 315 -33.37 -9.95 -12.32
CA SER A 315 -34.71 -9.98 -12.92
C SER A 315 -34.74 -10.43 -14.39
N THR A 316 -33.58 -10.76 -15.01
CA THR A 316 -33.53 -11.09 -16.43
C THR A 316 -34.11 -12.49 -16.69
N PRO A 317 -35.20 -12.62 -17.47
CA PRO A 317 -35.75 -13.93 -17.84
C PRO A 317 -34.73 -14.74 -18.65
N HIS A 318 -34.72 -16.06 -18.47
CA HIS A 318 -33.87 -16.99 -19.23
C HIS A 318 -32.34 -16.89 -18.97
N ALA A 319 -31.88 -16.01 -18.08
CA ALA A 319 -30.46 -15.81 -17.78
C ALA A 319 -29.99 -16.60 -16.52
N ALA A 320 -30.55 -17.76 -16.25
CA ALA A 320 -30.22 -18.53 -15.03
C ALA A 320 -28.71 -18.83 -14.89
N VAL A 321 -28.05 -19.19 -16.01
CA VAL A 321 -26.61 -19.47 -16.03
C VAL A 321 -25.81 -18.20 -15.76
N VAL A 322 -26.21 -17.08 -16.35
CA VAL A 322 -25.56 -15.76 -16.14
C VAL A 322 -25.69 -15.33 -14.68
N ARG A 323 -26.88 -15.38 -14.11
CA ARG A 323 -27.12 -15.09 -12.70
C ARG A 323 -26.28 -15.97 -11.78
N ALA A 324 -26.22 -17.27 -12.05
CA ALA A 324 -25.40 -18.19 -11.27
C ALA A 324 -23.90 -17.83 -11.37
N ALA A 325 -23.39 -17.50 -12.56
CA ALA A 325 -21.99 -17.16 -12.75
C ALA A 325 -21.63 -15.84 -12.05
N VAL A 326 -22.48 -14.81 -12.17
CA VAL A 326 -22.27 -13.51 -11.51
C VAL A 326 -22.41 -13.67 -10.00
N GLY A 327 -23.43 -14.40 -9.50
CA GLY A 327 -23.61 -14.67 -8.07
C GLY A 327 -22.44 -15.43 -7.46
N VAL A 328 -21.94 -16.46 -8.14
CA VAL A 328 -20.72 -17.16 -7.68
C VAL A 328 -19.52 -16.21 -7.62
N ALA A 329 -19.33 -15.37 -8.65
CA ALA A 329 -18.23 -14.39 -8.67
C ALA A 329 -18.40 -13.38 -7.53
N ASN A 330 -19.61 -12.90 -7.23
CA ASN A 330 -19.91 -11.99 -6.15
C ASN A 330 -19.59 -12.60 -4.76
N ILE A 331 -20.02 -13.85 -4.53
CA ILE A 331 -19.67 -14.58 -3.30
C ILE A 331 -18.16 -14.78 -3.17
N LEU A 332 -17.47 -15.09 -4.28
CA LEU A 332 -16.02 -15.23 -4.29
C LEU A 332 -15.30 -13.91 -3.94
N VAL A 333 -15.79 -12.77 -4.43
CA VAL A 333 -15.25 -11.45 -4.05
C VAL A 333 -15.44 -11.19 -2.55
N ALA A 334 -16.65 -11.40 -2.03
CA ALA A 334 -16.93 -11.22 -0.60
C ALA A 334 -16.00 -12.11 0.26
N ALA A 335 -15.88 -13.38 -0.11
CA ALA A 335 -14.98 -14.32 0.57
C ALA A 335 -13.49 -13.92 0.44
N ALA A 336 -13.08 -13.39 -0.73
CA ALA A 336 -11.72 -12.92 -0.96
C ALA A 336 -11.38 -11.71 -0.09
N CYS A 337 -12.29 -10.74 0.01
CA CYS A 337 -12.14 -9.56 0.86
C CYS A 337 -12.07 -9.97 2.34
N ALA A 338 -12.99 -10.81 2.79
CA ALA A 338 -12.98 -11.33 4.17
C ALA A 338 -11.69 -12.09 4.48
N ALA A 339 -11.22 -12.94 3.57
CA ALA A 339 -9.97 -13.68 3.75
C ALA A 339 -8.72 -12.76 3.78
N SER A 340 -8.74 -11.62 3.11
CA SER A 340 -7.61 -10.68 3.05
C SER A 340 -7.62 -9.63 4.16
N PHE A 341 -8.75 -9.38 4.79
CA PHE A 341 -8.92 -8.36 5.82
C PHE A 341 -7.92 -8.50 7.00
N PRO A 342 -7.73 -9.66 7.64
CA PRO A 342 -6.78 -9.78 8.74
C PRO A 342 -5.33 -9.51 8.31
N LEU A 343 -4.99 -9.87 7.06
CA LEU A 343 -3.66 -9.62 6.51
C LEU A 343 -3.45 -8.13 6.26
N GLN A 344 -4.46 -7.46 5.72
CA GLN A 344 -4.45 -6.03 5.44
C GLN A 344 -4.44 -5.19 6.72
N LEU A 345 -5.11 -5.65 7.77
CA LEU A 345 -5.10 -5.00 9.09
C LEU A 345 -3.72 -5.11 9.79
N THR A 346 -2.90 -6.11 9.44
CA THR A 346 -1.65 -6.42 10.16
C THR A 346 -0.67 -5.24 10.25
N PRO A 347 -0.36 -4.46 9.19
CA PRO A 347 0.55 -3.32 9.32
C PRO A 347 0.05 -2.27 10.31
N ALA A 348 -1.26 -1.97 10.27
CA ALA A 348 -1.89 -1.05 11.22
C ALA A 348 -1.84 -1.60 12.65
N ALA A 349 -2.14 -2.89 12.82
CA ALA A 349 -2.08 -3.57 14.10
C ALA A 349 -0.66 -3.50 14.72
N LEU A 350 0.38 -3.77 13.93
CA LEU A 350 1.77 -3.70 14.41
C LEU A 350 2.16 -2.28 14.85
N ILE A 351 1.69 -1.25 14.14
CA ILE A 351 1.92 0.15 14.53
C ILE A 351 1.22 0.46 15.85
N ILE A 352 -0.03 0.02 16.05
CA ILE A 352 -0.80 0.20 17.29
C ILE A 352 -0.17 -0.58 18.44
N GLU A 353 0.11 -1.86 18.22
CA GLU A 353 0.71 -2.76 19.22
C GLU A 353 2.06 -2.21 19.71
N GLY A 354 2.92 -1.77 18.79
CA GLY A 354 4.21 -1.18 19.11
C GLY A 354 4.09 0.17 19.81
N GLY A 355 3.18 1.04 19.35
CA GLY A 355 2.94 2.35 19.97
C GLY A 355 2.36 2.28 21.38
N CYS A 356 1.51 1.28 21.67
CA CYS A 356 0.92 1.04 22.98
C CYS A 356 1.75 0.09 23.85
N GLY A 357 2.86 -0.46 23.36
CA GLY A 357 3.71 -1.39 24.11
C GLY A 357 3.03 -2.71 24.47
N LEU A 358 2.07 -3.16 23.65
CA LEU A 358 1.31 -4.38 23.90
C LEU A 358 2.19 -5.61 23.65
N ARG A 359 2.29 -6.49 24.65
CA ARG A 359 3.13 -7.71 24.60
C ARG A 359 2.35 -9.00 24.77
N SER A 360 1.15 -8.96 25.36
CA SER A 360 0.35 -10.16 25.57
C SER A 360 -0.52 -10.45 24.35
N LEU A 361 -0.65 -11.72 23.95
CA LEU A 361 -1.50 -12.13 22.82
C LEU A 361 -2.92 -11.61 22.97
N ARG A 362 -3.49 -11.66 24.18
CA ARG A 362 -4.86 -11.18 24.43
C ARG A 362 -4.99 -9.68 24.17
N ALA A 363 -3.99 -8.87 24.60
CA ALA A 363 -4.00 -7.42 24.35
C ALA A 363 -3.84 -7.10 22.85
N CYS A 364 -2.99 -7.82 22.13
CA CYS A 364 -2.83 -7.67 20.69
C CYS A 364 -4.13 -8.02 19.94
N VAL A 365 -4.76 -9.16 20.27
CA VAL A 365 -6.06 -9.53 19.67
C VAL A 365 -7.14 -8.49 20.00
N ALA A 366 -7.22 -8.02 21.24
CA ALA A 366 -8.18 -6.97 21.62
C ALA A 366 -7.95 -5.68 20.84
N ALA A 367 -6.70 -5.26 20.61
CA ALA A 367 -6.37 -4.10 19.80
C ALA A 367 -6.78 -4.27 18.33
N ARG A 368 -6.58 -5.46 17.74
CA ARG A 368 -7.02 -5.79 16.37
C ARG A 368 -8.54 -5.77 16.24
N VAL A 369 -9.26 -6.36 17.21
CA VAL A 369 -10.72 -6.33 17.26
C VAL A 369 -11.24 -4.89 17.43
N ALA A 370 -10.60 -4.09 18.28
CA ALA A 370 -10.94 -2.67 18.43
C ALA A 370 -10.73 -1.89 17.13
N ALA A 371 -9.64 -2.13 16.41
CA ALA A 371 -9.37 -1.53 15.11
C ALA A 371 -10.42 -1.94 14.07
N ALA A 372 -10.76 -3.24 13.99
CA ALA A 372 -11.83 -3.74 13.11
C ALA A 372 -13.21 -3.14 13.47
N THR A 373 -13.48 -2.93 14.76
CA THR A 373 -14.72 -2.26 15.22
C THR A 373 -14.71 -0.79 14.80
N GLY A 374 -13.57 -0.10 14.86
CA GLY A 374 -13.40 1.25 14.33
C GLY A 374 -13.67 1.32 12.83
N CYS A 375 -13.18 0.35 12.05
CA CYS A 375 -13.49 0.23 10.62
C CYS A 375 -15.00 0.04 10.38
N CYS A 376 -15.64 -0.83 11.15
CA CYS A 376 -17.09 -1.05 11.08
C CYS A 376 -17.88 0.23 11.39
N ALA A 377 -17.49 0.96 12.45
CA ALA A 377 -18.12 2.23 12.78
C ALA A 377 -17.98 3.26 11.64
N LEU A 378 -16.80 3.35 11.01
CA LEU A 378 -16.59 4.22 9.85
C LEU A 378 -17.52 3.84 8.68
N VAL A 379 -17.66 2.55 8.37
CA VAL A 379 -18.56 2.06 7.30
C VAL A 379 -20.03 2.38 7.58
N LEU A 380 -20.43 2.34 8.85
CA LEU A 380 -21.81 2.69 9.23
C LEU A 380 -22.08 4.20 9.22
N LEU A 381 -21.01 5.01 9.44
CA LEU A 381 -21.09 6.48 9.37
C LEU A 381 -21.06 6.97 7.91
N VAL A 382 -20.35 6.27 7.02
CA VAL A 382 -20.24 6.59 5.59
C VAL A 382 -21.00 5.54 4.79
N PRO A 383 -22.29 5.74 4.53
CA PRO A 383 -23.12 4.70 3.90
C PRO A 383 -22.84 4.48 2.43
N ASN A 384 -22.16 5.41 1.76
CA ASN A 384 -21.81 5.32 0.36
C ASN A 384 -20.42 4.71 0.19
N LEU A 385 -20.33 3.56 -0.48
CA LEU A 385 -19.04 2.88 -0.76
C LEU A 385 -18.14 3.73 -1.65
N SER A 386 -18.69 4.47 -2.62
CA SER A 386 -17.91 5.36 -3.49
C SER A 386 -17.24 6.47 -2.68
N ALA A 387 -18.01 7.18 -1.86
CA ALA A 387 -17.49 8.23 -0.97
C ALA A 387 -16.39 7.70 -0.02
N LEU A 388 -16.54 6.47 0.49
CA LEU A 388 -15.54 5.85 1.33
C LEU A 388 -14.26 5.54 0.54
N ILE A 389 -14.37 5.06 -0.70
CA ILE A 389 -13.24 4.82 -1.60
C ILE A 389 -12.51 6.12 -1.90
N ASP A 390 -13.25 7.19 -2.23
CA ASP A 390 -12.70 8.51 -2.56
C ASP A 390 -12.00 9.14 -1.36
N LEU A 391 -12.57 9.01 -0.16
CA LEU A 391 -11.96 9.46 1.08
C LEU A 391 -10.63 8.73 1.36
N VAL A 392 -10.62 7.41 1.27
CA VAL A 392 -9.40 6.59 1.48
C VAL A 392 -8.38 6.89 0.40
N GLY A 393 -8.80 7.05 -0.86
CA GLY A 393 -7.97 7.41 -1.99
C GLY A 393 -7.31 8.79 -1.82
N SER A 394 -8.01 9.77 -1.28
CA SER A 394 -7.44 11.10 -0.97
C SER A 394 -6.28 10.98 0.03
N VAL A 395 -6.42 10.16 1.07
CA VAL A 395 -5.33 9.87 2.02
C VAL A 395 -4.21 9.08 1.35
N ALA A 396 -4.55 8.09 0.50
CA ALA A 396 -3.58 7.30 -0.24
C ALA A 396 -2.70 8.16 -1.16
N THR A 397 -3.29 9.18 -1.81
CA THR A 397 -2.58 10.16 -2.65
C THR A 397 -1.40 10.76 -1.89
N THR A 398 -1.63 11.22 -0.66
CA THR A 398 -0.58 11.81 0.17
C THR A 398 0.46 10.78 0.58
N ALA A 399 0.02 9.62 1.10
CA ALA A 399 0.92 8.61 1.64
C ALA A 399 1.79 7.94 0.56
N LEU A 400 1.22 7.67 -0.61
CA LEU A 400 1.86 6.83 -1.62
C LEU A 400 2.58 7.62 -2.71
N ALA A 401 2.14 8.83 -3.03
CA ALA A 401 2.73 9.64 -4.08
C ALA A 401 3.53 10.83 -3.53
N ALA A 402 2.98 11.61 -2.61
CA ALA A 402 3.64 12.81 -2.12
C ALA A 402 4.81 12.52 -1.17
N LEU A 403 4.66 11.58 -0.22
CA LEU A 403 5.72 11.30 0.77
C LEU A 403 7.04 10.81 0.15
N PRO A 404 7.06 9.85 -0.80
CA PRO A 404 8.32 9.47 -1.46
C PRO A 404 9.03 10.65 -2.11
N CYS A 405 8.28 11.55 -2.78
CA CYS A 405 8.82 12.74 -3.43
C CYS A 405 9.39 13.75 -2.40
N LEU A 406 8.67 13.99 -1.30
CA LEU A 406 9.12 14.88 -0.22
C LEU A 406 10.40 14.36 0.45
N ILE A 407 10.46 13.06 0.73
CA ILE A 407 11.65 12.41 1.31
C ILE A 407 12.83 12.51 0.34
N HIS A 408 12.63 12.21 -0.94
CA HIS A 408 13.65 12.31 -1.97
C HIS A 408 14.16 13.74 -2.09
N ALA A 409 13.28 14.72 -2.25
CA ALA A 409 13.65 16.13 -2.35
C ALA A 409 14.46 16.59 -1.13
N LYS A 410 14.03 16.23 0.09
CA LYS A 410 14.76 16.56 1.31
C LYS A 410 16.17 15.96 1.32
N LEU A 411 16.32 14.68 0.98
CA LEU A 411 17.63 14.01 0.97
C LEU A 411 18.57 14.62 -0.08
N VAL A 412 18.10 14.90 -1.29
CA VAL A 412 18.89 15.53 -2.36
C VAL A 412 19.30 16.94 -1.98
N LEU A 413 18.41 17.71 -1.35
CA LEU A 413 18.69 19.11 -0.99
C LEU A 413 19.65 19.24 0.20
N THR A 414 19.62 18.30 1.15
CA THR A 414 20.33 18.43 2.43
C THR A 414 21.55 17.53 2.59
N ARG A 415 21.72 16.48 1.75
CA ARG A 415 22.79 15.51 1.93
C ARG A 415 23.73 15.46 0.72
N PRO A 416 25.04 15.76 0.90
CA PRO A 416 26.04 15.70 -0.17
C PRO A 416 26.09 14.31 -0.83
N SER A 417 25.92 13.26 -0.04
CA SER A 417 25.92 11.87 -0.49
C SER A 417 24.84 11.54 -1.53
N PHE A 418 23.75 12.32 -1.59
CA PHE A 418 22.69 12.16 -2.60
C PHE A 418 22.93 12.98 -3.86
N ARG A 419 23.87 13.93 -3.85
CA ARG A 419 24.27 14.75 -5.01
C ARG A 419 25.43 14.16 -5.80
N GLY A 420 26.29 13.35 -5.16
CA GLY A 420 27.40 12.67 -5.81
C GLY A 420 26.97 11.45 -6.65
N ASP A 421 27.87 10.97 -7.52
CA ASP A 421 27.70 9.66 -8.17
C ASP A 421 27.67 8.57 -7.11
N ALA A 422 26.87 7.54 -7.32
CA ALA A 422 27.02 6.32 -6.54
C ALA A 422 28.47 5.85 -6.72
N PRO A 423 29.21 5.50 -5.65
CA PRO A 423 30.56 4.97 -5.82
C PRO A 423 30.47 3.80 -6.80
N ALA A 424 31.14 3.97 -7.95
CA ALA A 424 31.26 2.92 -8.96
C ALA A 424 31.98 1.77 -8.28
N GLY A 425 31.29 0.67 -7.99
CA GLY A 425 31.93 -0.51 -7.45
C GLY A 425 31.34 -1.12 -6.20
N CYS A 426 30.25 -0.62 -5.61
CA CYS A 426 29.52 -1.42 -4.63
C CYS A 426 28.79 -2.59 -5.32
N VAL A 427 29.56 -3.58 -5.74
CA VAL A 427 29.10 -4.95 -5.85
C VAL A 427 28.60 -5.30 -4.47
N VAL A 428 27.30 -5.54 -4.31
CA VAL A 428 26.74 -6.13 -3.10
C VAL A 428 27.38 -7.51 -2.97
N THR A 429 28.51 -7.56 -2.29
CA THR A 429 29.03 -8.84 -1.82
C THR A 429 27.97 -9.41 -0.90
N PRO A 430 27.55 -10.66 -1.10
CA PRO A 430 26.67 -11.33 -0.16
C PRO A 430 27.32 -11.23 1.23
N PRO A 431 26.54 -11.01 2.31
CA PRO A 431 27.10 -11.03 3.65
C PRO A 431 27.86 -12.36 3.81
N LEU A 432 29.13 -12.27 4.13
CA LEU A 432 29.91 -13.42 4.56
C LEU A 432 29.16 -14.06 5.73
N PRO A 433 29.11 -15.38 5.84
CA PRO A 433 28.57 -16.03 7.02
C PRO A 433 29.31 -15.46 8.23
N CYS A 434 28.55 -14.95 9.20
CA CYS A 434 29.08 -14.41 10.43
C CYS A 434 29.66 -15.56 11.27
N ASP A 435 30.95 -15.86 11.07
CA ASP A 435 31.72 -16.56 12.08
C ASP A 435 31.96 -15.57 13.23
N GLU A 436 31.42 -15.86 14.40
CA GLU A 436 31.50 -15.02 15.60
C GLU A 436 32.94 -14.64 15.99
N ASN A 437 33.95 -15.39 15.58
CA ASN A 437 35.36 -15.10 15.84
C ASN A 437 35.97 -14.09 14.86
N ALA A 438 35.47 -13.96 13.63
CA ALA A 438 35.90 -12.96 12.65
C ALA A 438 35.31 -11.56 12.92
N ALA A 439 34.16 -11.48 13.56
CA ALA A 439 33.51 -10.22 13.92
C ALA A 439 34.32 -9.43 14.97
N THR A 440 34.98 -10.11 15.90
CA THR A 440 35.76 -9.48 16.97
C THR A 440 37.09 -8.92 16.45
N GLU A 441 37.77 -9.59 15.51
CA GLU A 441 38.98 -9.08 14.87
C GLU A 441 38.70 -7.95 13.89
N ALA A 442 37.61 -8.03 13.12
CA ALA A 442 37.20 -6.95 12.23
C ALA A 442 36.74 -5.69 12.97
N ALA A 443 36.09 -5.82 14.14
CA ALA A 443 35.74 -4.70 15.00
C ALA A 443 36.98 -4.01 15.61
N ALA A 444 37.99 -4.78 16.00
CA ALA A 444 39.27 -4.24 16.52
C ALA A 444 40.07 -3.52 15.42
N ALA A 445 40.06 -4.04 14.18
CA ALA A 445 40.73 -3.40 13.04
C ALA A 445 39.97 -2.14 12.56
N ALA A 446 38.62 -2.12 12.64
CA ALA A 446 37.81 -0.95 12.30
C ALA A 446 38.01 0.21 13.29
N VAL A 447 38.20 -0.08 14.57
CA VAL A 447 38.49 0.94 15.61
C VAL A 447 39.87 1.60 15.39
N ALA A 448 40.85 0.85 14.84
CA ALA A 448 42.18 1.40 14.57
C ALA A 448 42.25 2.31 13.32
N THR A 449 41.29 2.20 12.40
CA THR A 449 41.25 2.99 11.15
C THR A 449 40.31 4.21 11.20
N THR A 450 39.56 4.40 12.30
CA THR A 450 38.57 5.50 12.43
C THR A 450 39.13 6.78 13.05
N THR A 451 40.44 6.90 13.28
CA THR A 451 41.02 8.11 13.93
C THR A 451 41.39 9.24 12.99
N SER A 452 41.00 9.23 11.70
CA SER A 452 41.28 10.38 10.82
C SER A 452 40.35 10.51 9.60
N ALA A 453 39.02 10.47 9.78
CA ALA A 453 38.13 11.03 8.77
C ALA A 453 37.61 12.36 9.30
N PRO A 454 37.92 13.53 8.68
CA PRO A 454 37.36 14.79 9.10
C PRO A 454 35.84 14.77 8.89
N ASP A 455 35.14 15.38 9.85
CA ASP A 455 33.72 15.66 9.80
C ASP A 455 33.39 16.34 8.45
N ARG A 456 32.72 15.62 7.55
CA ARG A 456 32.38 16.12 6.20
C ARG A 456 31.10 16.96 6.17
N ASP A 457 30.52 17.27 7.31
CA ASP A 457 29.28 18.03 7.37
C ASP A 457 29.48 19.54 7.08
N ASP A 458 30.71 20.04 7.07
CA ASP A 458 31.06 21.43 6.74
C ASP A 458 31.48 21.67 5.26
N GLU A 459 31.55 20.62 4.44
CA GLU A 459 31.86 20.83 3.02
C GLU A 459 30.64 21.44 2.28
N PRO A 460 30.85 22.50 1.49
CA PRO A 460 29.74 23.08 0.75
C PRO A 460 29.10 22.05 -0.17
N LEU A 461 27.77 21.98 -0.14
CA LEU A 461 27.00 21.04 -0.94
C LEU A 461 27.39 21.19 -2.43
N PRO A 462 27.75 20.10 -3.13
CA PRO A 462 28.07 20.17 -4.56
C PRO A 462 26.84 20.67 -5.34
N PRO A 463 27.05 21.36 -6.46
CA PRO A 463 25.96 21.89 -7.28
C PRO A 463 25.08 20.75 -7.80
N LEU A 464 23.77 21.01 -7.88
CA LEU A 464 22.81 20.06 -8.43
C LEU A 464 23.04 19.88 -9.93
N ARG A 465 23.02 18.61 -10.39
CA ARG A 465 23.06 18.27 -11.81
C ARG A 465 21.72 18.57 -12.49
N ALA A 466 21.72 18.76 -13.79
CA ALA A 466 20.48 18.99 -14.56
C ALA A 466 19.44 17.86 -14.36
N SER A 467 19.89 16.60 -14.29
CA SER A 467 18.98 15.45 -14.00
C SER A 467 18.36 15.51 -12.61
N GLN A 468 19.08 16.01 -11.61
CA GLN A 468 18.58 16.16 -10.26
C GLN A 468 17.59 17.33 -10.17
N TRP A 469 17.86 18.43 -10.86
CA TRP A 469 16.90 19.52 -11.02
C TRP A 469 15.62 19.06 -11.68
N ALA A 470 15.71 18.27 -12.77
CA ALA A 470 14.55 17.71 -13.43
C ALA A 470 13.73 16.80 -12.50
N ALA A 471 14.41 15.92 -11.71
CA ALA A 471 13.75 15.07 -10.73
C ALA A 471 13.06 15.88 -9.62
N LEU A 472 13.71 16.93 -9.09
CA LEU A 472 13.12 17.81 -8.07
C LEU A 472 11.91 18.60 -8.60
N CYS A 473 11.98 19.08 -9.84
CA CYS A 473 10.84 19.74 -10.49
C CYS A 473 9.67 18.77 -10.66
N PHE A 474 9.94 17.52 -11.04
CA PHE A 474 8.92 16.49 -11.16
C PHE A 474 8.35 16.14 -9.78
N ASP A 475 9.18 15.97 -8.76
CA ASP A 475 8.72 15.73 -7.38
C ASP A 475 7.79 16.87 -6.90
N ALA A 476 8.17 18.13 -7.17
CA ALA A 476 7.35 19.28 -6.81
C ALA A 476 6.00 19.29 -7.55
N ALA A 477 6.00 18.95 -8.85
CA ALA A 477 4.78 18.84 -9.63
C ALA A 477 3.86 17.73 -9.10
N VAL A 478 4.42 16.57 -8.74
CA VAL A 478 3.68 15.46 -8.12
C VAL A 478 3.09 15.91 -6.78
N VAL A 479 3.85 16.54 -5.91
CA VAL A 479 3.36 17.00 -4.59
C VAL A 479 2.23 18.02 -4.76
N LEU A 480 2.34 18.96 -5.68
CA LEU A 480 1.29 19.97 -5.96
C LEU A 480 0.02 19.29 -6.49
N PHE A 481 0.16 18.37 -7.44
CA PHE A 481 -0.97 17.60 -7.96
C PHE A 481 -1.66 16.79 -6.84
N CYS A 482 -0.87 16.09 -6.02
CA CYS A 482 -1.40 15.33 -4.87
C CYS A 482 -2.12 16.24 -3.87
N ALA A 483 -1.60 17.43 -3.59
CA ALA A 483 -2.25 18.40 -2.72
C ALA A 483 -3.61 18.85 -3.29
N CYS A 484 -3.69 19.12 -4.59
CA CYS A 484 -4.95 19.44 -5.25
C CYS A 484 -5.96 18.30 -5.17
N VAL A 485 -5.56 17.08 -5.52
CA VAL A 485 -6.44 15.89 -5.46
C VAL A 485 -6.90 15.63 -4.02
N PHE A 486 -5.99 15.75 -3.05
CA PHE A 486 -6.32 15.57 -1.63
C PHE A 486 -7.38 16.59 -1.16
N VAL A 487 -7.15 17.89 -1.42
CA VAL A 487 -8.06 18.94 -0.94
C VAL A 487 -9.44 18.84 -1.61
N VAL A 488 -9.46 18.70 -2.93
CA VAL A 488 -10.72 18.63 -3.68
C VAL A 488 -11.44 17.31 -3.41
N GLY A 489 -10.73 16.17 -3.44
CA GLY A 489 -11.32 14.86 -3.17
C GLY A 489 -11.83 14.72 -1.73
N LEU A 490 -11.13 15.30 -0.75
CA LEU A 490 -11.61 15.34 0.64
C LEU A 490 -12.84 16.19 0.78
N TYR A 491 -12.89 17.36 0.14
CA TYR A 491 -14.04 18.25 0.15
C TYR A 491 -15.30 17.53 -0.41
N GLU A 492 -15.17 16.92 -1.57
CA GLU A 492 -16.25 16.16 -2.21
C GLU A 492 -16.74 15.00 -1.33
N SER A 493 -15.80 14.19 -0.82
CA SER A 493 -16.15 13.06 0.05
C SER A 493 -16.90 13.50 1.32
N LEU A 494 -16.55 14.67 1.88
CA LEU A 494 -17.23 15.22 3.06
C LEU A 494 -18.62 15.78 2.72
N ASP A 495 -18.77 16.41 1.56
CA ASP A 495 -20.06 16.92 1.07
C ASP A 495 -21.05 15.76 0.82
N GLU A 496 -20.61 14.67 0.18
CA GLU A 496 -21.40 13.46 -0.01
C GLU A 496 -21.83 12.78 1.31
N VAL A 497 -21.04 12.90 2.36
CA VAL A 497 -21.36 12.37 3.70
C VAL A 497 -22.31 13.31 4.47
N GLY A 498 -22.55 14.52 3.98
CA GLY A 498 -23.44 15.49 4.61
C GLY A 498 -22.83 16.18 5.84
N VAL A 499 -21.50 16.31 5.88
CA VAL A 499 -20.74 17.01 6.94
C VAL A 499 -20.39 18.44 6.52
N GLY A 500 -20.77 18.85 5.29
CA GLY A 500 -20.57 20.19 4.74
C GLY A 500 -21.64 21.20 5.12
#